data_2592044e2771664c7c37ef863b6fabb3
#
_entry.id   2592044e2771664c7c37ef863b6fabb3
#
_cell.length_a   1.000
_cell.length_b   1.000
_cell.length_c   1.000
_cell.angle_alpha   90.00
_cell.angle_beta   90.00
_cell.angle_gamma   90.00
#
_symmetry.space_group_name_H-M   'P 1'
#
loop_
_entity.id
_entity.type
_entity.pdbx_description
1 polymer ?
#
loop_
_entity_poly.entity_id
_entity_poly.type
_entity_poly.pdbx_seq_one_letter_code
_entity_poly.pdbx_strand_id
1 'polypeptide(L)'
;MKNFQGSFEKMNFLSANEIPFFFMIDFLAQNIIILEEKDLEKADIFIKFPDFKFEKPIQNSEKNIFWENFPQSKEDYQKGFEIVQKNLKGGNSYLANYTCQTEIKTNLSLKEIYKISDAKYKVYFDDQFVFFSPETFVEIKENKIFTYPMKGTIDASVENAVNVLKEDKKELAEHYTVVDLLRNDLSMVANNVQLEEFQRIDFIKTRQRDLYAMSSKISGELKPEFQQNIGDILQKLLPAGSILGAPKMKTLEIVLEAENYQRGFYTGVCGWFDSRNLDSCVMIRFIEKENEKFYFKSGGGITHMSQLEDEYQEMKNKIYVPIY
;
A
#
# COMPACT_ATOMS: atom_id res chain seq x y z
N MET A 1 -4.41 23.11 14.15
CA MET A 1 -4.68 22.23 13.00
C MET A 1 -3.78 22.65 11.86
N LYS A 2 -2.85 21.81 11.38
CA LYS A 2 -2.13 22.08 10.14
C LYS A 2 -3.16 22.05 9.02
N ASN A 3 -3.22 23.11 8.23
CA ASN A 3 -4.23 23.25 7.18
C ASN A 3 -3.96 22.22 6.11
N PHE A 4 -4.83 21.23 5.93
CA PHE A 4 -4.72 20.13 4.99
C PHE A 4 -4.46 20.62 3.54
N GLN A 5 -5.16 21.67 3.09
CA GLN A 5 -4.93 22.28 1.77
C GLN A 5 -3.49 22.79 1.64
N GLY A 6 -2.94 23.41 2.68
CA GLY A 6 -1.57 23.91 2.66
C GLY A 6 -0.48 22.86 2.43
N SER A 7 -0.73 21.58 2.76
CA SER A 7 0.26 20.50 2.52
C SER A 7 0.32 20.10 1.03
N PHE A 8 -0.80 19.95 0.35
CA PHE A 8 -0.82 19.70 -1.09
C PHE A 8 -0.29 20.90 -1.89
N GLU A 9 -0.65 22.13 -1.48
CA GLU A 9 -0.09 23.35 -2.07
C GLU A 9 1.44 23.41 -1.88
N LYS A 10 1.97 22.98 -0.72
CA LYS A 10 3.42 22.88 -0.53
C LYS A 10 4.05 21.87 -1.49
N MET A 11 3.43 20.71 -1.73
CA MET A 11 3.93 19.74 -2.70
C MET A 11 3.95 20.31 -4.12
N ASN A 12 2.88 21.03 -4.52
CA ASN A 12 2.82 21.72 -5.82
C ASN A 12 3.94 22.76 -5.95
N PHE A 13 4.14 23.57 -4.90
CA PHE A 13 5.23 24.55 -4.89
C PHE A 13 6.60 23.88 -5.04
N LEU A 14 6.87 22.80 -4.31
CA LEU A 14 8.15 22.10 -4.37
C LEU A 14 8.35 21.47 -5.75
N SER A 15 7.34 20.79 -6.30
CA SER A 15 7.45 20.16 -7.62
C SER A 15 7.59 21.17 -8.76
N ALA A 16 6.85 22.27 -8.71
CA ALA A 16 6.97 23.34 -9.72
C ALA A 16 8.33 24.07 -9.69
N ASN A 17 9.04 24.02 -8.55
CA ASN A 17 10.37 24.58 -8.40
C ASN A 17 11.49 23.53 -8.48
N GLU A 18 11.17 22.31 -8.93
CA GLU A 18 12.13 21.20 -9.07
C GLU A 18 12.92 20.90 -7.78
N ILE A 19 12.28 21.07 -6.60
CA ILE A 19 12.86 20.79 -5.29
C ILE A 19 12.56 19.36 -4.88
N PRO A 20 13.56 18.48 -4.68
CA PRO A 20 13.31 17.09 -4.26
C PRO A 20 12.70 17.02 -2.86
N PHE A 21 11.73 16.12 -2.68
CA PHE A 21 11.10 15.89 -1.39
C PHE A 21 10.56 14.46 -1.23
N PHE A 22 10.56 14.02 0.00
CA PHE A 22 9.87 12.82 0.46
C PHE A 22 8.55 13.20 1.10
N PHE A 23 7.52 12.36 0.93
CA PHE A 23 6.24 12.56 1.60
C PHE A 23 5.63 11.26 2.10
N MET A 24 4.79 11.38 3.13
CA MET A 24 3.87 10.35 3.59
C MET A 24 2.52 10.98 3.86
N ILE A 25 1.45 10.32 3.39
CA ILE A 25 0.06 10.75 3.54
C ILE A 25 -0.71 9.59 4.17
N ASP A 26 -1.41 9.83 5.28
CA ASP A 26 -2.21 8.81 5.93
C ASP A 26 -3.44 8.40 5.09
N PHE A 27 -4.12 7.33 5.50
CA PHE A 27 -5.25 6.75 4.77
C PHE A 27 -6.37 7.76 4.49
N LEU A 28 -6.69 8.62 5.43
CA LEU A 28 -7.73 9.65 5.30
C LEU A 28 -7.20 10.98 4.76
N ALA A 29 -5.92 11.06 4.42
CA ALA A 29 -5.22 12.25 4.00
C ALA A 29 -5.37 13.45 4.98
N GLN A 30 -5.44 13.14 6.29
CA GLN A 30 -5.54 14.12 7.38
C GLN A 30 -4.18 14.48 7.96
N ASN A 31 -3.23 13.51 7.93
CA ASN A 31 -1.86 13.70 8.38
C ASN A 31 -0.91 13.56 7.19
N ILE A 32 -0.21 14.63 6.88
CA ILE A 32 0.72 14.71 5.75
C ILE A 32 2.07 15.16 6.25
N ILE A 33 3.10 14.34 6.01
CA ILE A 33 4.49 14.64 6.30
C ILE A 33 5.20 14.94 4.98
N ILE A 34 5.93 16.06 4.92
CA ILE A 34 6.73 16.47 3.76
C ILE A 34 8.11 16.86 4.27
N LEU A 35 9.13 16.15 3.80
CA LEU A 35 10.53 16.40 4.12
C LEU A 35 11.28 16.74 2.83
N GLU A 36 11.81 17.95 2.74
CA GLU A 36 12.75 18.28 1.67
C GLU A 36 14.04 17.47 1.85
N GLU A 37 14.75 17.14 0.78
CA GLU A 37 15.97 16.33 0.85
C GLU A 37 16.96 16.82 1.91
N LYS A 38 17.15 18.15 1.99
CA LYS A 38 18.04 18.80 2.99
C LYS A 38 17.64 18.58 4.45
N ASP A 39 16.40 18.19 4.72
CA ASP A 39 15.86 18.00 6.07
C ASP A 39 15.86 16.52 6.51
N LEU A 40 16.14 15.58 5.60
CA LEU A 40 16.19 14.14 5.90
C LEU A 40 17.25 13.81 6.97
N GLU A 41 18.39 14.49 6.95
CA GLU A 41 19.43 14.28 7.95
C GLU A 41 18.99 14.58 9.40
N LYS A 42 18.04 15.51 9.57
CA LYS A 42 17.49 15.90 10.88
C LYS A 42 16.38 14.97 11.37
N ALA A 43 15.76 14.23 10.46
CA ALA A 43 14.68 13.31 10.76
C ALA A 43 15.22 11.94 11.21
N ASP A 44 14.53 11.26 12.11
CA ASP A 44 14.77 9.85 12.43
C ASP A 44 14.03 8.95 11.44
N ILE A 45 14.51 8.94 10.20
CA ILE A 45 13.91 8.24 9.08
C ILE A 45 14.93 7.43 8.31
N PHE A 46 14.53 6.26 7.82
CA PHE A 46 15.25 5.46 6.84
C PHE A 46 14.33 5.17 5.67
N ILE A 47 14.82 5.30 4.46
CA ILE A 47 14.07 5.17 3.23
C ILE A 47 14.83 4.27 2.27
N LYS A 48 14.15 3.31 1.67
CA LYS A 48 14.63 2.52 0.53
C LYS A 48 13.54 2.46 -0.52
N PHE A 49 13.80 3.06 -1.66
CA PHE A 49 13.02 3.01 -2.89
C PHE A 49 13.89 2.44 -4.02
N PRO A 50 13.34 2.05 -5.16
CA PRO A 50 14.15 1.53 -6.28
C PRO A 50 15.31 2.45 -6.68
N ASP A 51 15.03 3.74 -6.84
CA ASP A 51 16.00 4.73 -7.34
C ASP A 51 16.43 5.74 -6.25
N PHE A 52 16.02 5.55 -4.99
CA PHE A 52 16.37 6.44 -3.89
C PHE A 52 16.60 5.70 -2.58
N LYS A 53 17.70 5.99 -1.94
CA LYS A 53 18.05 5.39 -0.65
C LYS A 53 18.61 6.43 0.31
N PHE A 54 18.01 6.49 1.50
CA PHE A 54 18.51 7.28 2.62
C PHE A 54 18.50 6.42 3.88
N GLU A 55 19.68 6.01 4.33
CA GLU A 55 19.85 5.15 5.50
C GLU A 55 21.03 5.62 6.34
N LYS A 56 20.88 5.58 7.66
CA LYS A 56 21.93 5.81 8.63
C LYS A 56 22.48 4.47 9.14
N PRO A 57 23.74 4.42 9.60
CA PRO A 57 24.31 3.19 10.16
C PRO A 57 23.47 2.68 11.34
N ILE A 58 23.09 1.40 11.30
CA ILE A 58 22.41 0.72 12.40
C ILE A 58 23.39 -0.30 12.99
N GLN A 59 23.58 -0.30 14.30
CA GLN A 59 24.43 -1.28 14.98
C GLN A 59 23.90 -2.70 14.73
N ASN A 60 24.81 -3.65 14.51
CA ASN A 60 24.45 -5.06 14.43
C ASN A 60 24.18 -5.59 15.83
N SER A 61 23.04 -6.18 16.04
CA SER A 61 22.79 -7.03 17.19
C SER A 61 22.57 -8.46 16.69
N GLU A 62 23.50 -9.36 17.01
CA GLU A 62 23.28 -10.79 16.82
C GLU A 62 22.38 -11.26 17.94
N LYS A 63 21.07 -11.30 17.70
CA LYS A 63 20.07 -11.80 18.63
C LYS A 63 19.34 -13.00 18.01
N ASN A 64 19.03 -14.00 18.81
CA ASN A 64 18.03 -14.95 18.41
C ASN A 64 16.69 -14.23 18.31
N ILE A 65 16.12 -14.20 17.11
CA ILE A 65 14.89 -13.47 16.85
C ILE A 65 13.73 -14.21 17.53
N PHE A 66 13.04 -13.51 18.43
CA PHE A 66 11.76 -13.90 18.97
C PHE A 66 10.65 -13.15 18.24
N TRP A 67 9.62 -13.88 17.80
CA TRP A 67 8.47 -13.31 17.10
C TRP A 67 7.22 -14.13 17.41
N GLU A 68 6.19 -13.48 17.93
CA GLU A 68 4.90 -14.07 18.22
C GLU A 68 3.80 -13.11 17.83
N ASN A 69 2.71 -13.59 17.22
CA ASN A 69 1.58 -12.77 16.79
C ASN A 69 0.28 -13.24 17.47
N PHE A 70 -0.57 -12.28 17.79
CA PHE A 70 -1.85 -12.48 18.48
C PHE A 70 -2.97 -11.86 17.64
N PRO A 71 -3.39 -12.52 16.55
CA PRO A 71 -4.47 -12.00 15.71
C PRO A 71 -5.78 -11.93 16.50
N GLN A 72 -6.65 -11.01 16.11
CA GLN A 72 -8.00 -10.96 16.69
C GLN A 72 -8.73 -12.29 16.51
N SER A 73 -9.72 -12.55 17.38
CA SER A 73 -10.52 -13.77 17.31
C SER A 73 -11.30 -13.83 15.99
N LYS A 74 -11.65 -15.05 15.55
CA LYS A 74 -12.49 -15.20 14.35
C LYS A 74 -13.87 -14.56 14.55
N GLU A 75 -14.40 -14.62 15.76
CA GLU A 75 -15.67 -14.01 16.13
C GLU A 75 -15.64 -12.48 15.99
N ASP A 76 -14.53 -11.83 16.35
CA ASP A 76 -14.38 -10.39 16.20
C ASP A 76 -14.15 -10.00 14.73
N TYR A 77 -13.35 -10.78 13.99
CA TYR A 77 -13.18 -10.60 12.55
C TYR A 77 -14.52 -10.72 11.80
N GLN A 78 -15.34 -11.71 12.17
CA GLN A 78 -16.65 -11.97 11.56
C GLN A 78 -17.58 -10.77 11.65
N LYS A 79 -17.59 -10.03 12.76
CA LYS A 79 -18.46 -8.85 12.94
C LYS A 79 -18.25 -7.81 11.83
N GLY A 80 -17.00 -7.45 11.57
CA GLY A 80 -16.67 -6.50 10.49
C GLY A 80 -16.87 -7.10 9.10
N PHE A 81 -16.50 -8.38 8.91
CA PHE A 81 -16.72 -9.08 7.66
C PHE A 81 -18.21 -9.12 7.27
N GLU A 82 -19.11 -9.35 8.22
CA GLU A 82 -20.56 -9.36 7.97
C GLU A 82 -21.09 -7.98 7.55
N ILE A 83 -20.58 -6.88 8.13
CA ILE A 83 -20.91 -5.51 7.72
C ILE A 83 -20.51 -5.32 6.25
N VAL A 84 -19.27 -5.68 5.89
CA VAL A 84 -18.75 -5.59 4.53
C VAL A 84 -19.60 -6.45 3.58
N GLN A 85 -19.81 -7.73 3.90
CA GLN A 85 -20.58 -8.67 3.06
C GLN A 85 -22.02 -8.21 2.84
N LYS A 86 -22.70 -7.69 3.85
CA LYS A 86 -24.06 -7.13 3.74
C LYS A 86 -24.09 -6.00 2.71
N ASN A 87 -23.12 -5.10 2.74
CA ASN A 87 -23.05 -3.99 1.82
C ASN A 87 -22.72 -4.43 0.39
N LEU A 88 -21.80 -5.40 0.22
CA LEU A 88 -21.47 -5.95 -1.10
C LEU A 88 -22.66 -6.68 -1.72
N LYS A 89 -23.35 -7.53 -0.97
CA LYS A 89 -24.57 -8.22 -1.42
C LYS A 89 -25.73 -7.26 -1.70
N GLY A 90 -25.76 -6.13 -1.00
CA GLY A 90 -26.74 -5.05 -1.23
C GLY A 90 -26.40 -4.14 -2.42
N GLY A 91 -25.27 -4.37 -3.11
CA GLY A 91 -24.84 -3.56 -4.26
C GLY A 91 -24.28 -2.18 -3.90
N ASN A 92 -23.97 -1.93 -2.62
CA ASN A 92 -23.41 -0.66 -2.16
C ASN A 92 -21.91 -0.51 -2.51
N SER A 93 -21.22 -1.63 -2.70
CA SER A 93 -19.83 -1.71 -3.16
C SER A 93 -19.62 -3.00 -3.95
N TYR A 94 -18.58 -3.07 -4.77
CA TYR A 94 -18.20 -4.26 -5.54
C TYR A 94 -17.00 -4.98 -4.92
N LEU A 95 -16.13 -4.21 -4.30
CA LEU A 95 -14.91 -4.66 -3.65
C LEU A 95 -14.64 -3.73 -2.47
N ALA A 96 -14.34 -4.28 -1.29
CA ALA A 96 -13.90 -3.52 -0.13
C ALA A 96 -12.67 -4.18 0.50
N ASN A 97 -11.62 -3.40 0.73
CA ASN A 97 -10.45 -3.89 1.43
C ASN A 97 -10.68 -3.77 2.95
N TYR A 98 -11.00 -4.91 3.59
CA TYR A 98 -11.24 -4.99 5.03
C TYR A 98 -9.95 -5.37 5.76
N THR A 99 -9.61 -4.63 6.81
CA THR A 99 -8.32 -4.73 7.48
C THR A 99 -8.45 -4.85 9.00
N CYS A 100 -7.39 -5.38 9.61
CA CYS A 100 -7.29 -5.62 11.04
C CYS A 100 -5.92 -5.28 11.56
N GLN A 101 -5.83 -5.02 12.86
CA GLN A 101 -4.56 -4.96 13.57
C GLN A 101 -4.34 -6.23 14.41
N THR A 102 -3.09 -6.69 14.44
CA THR A 102 -2.65 -7.86 15.20
C THR A 102 -1.53 -7.45 16.14
N GLU A 103 -1.70 -7.65 17.44
CA GLU A 103 -0.60 -7.42 18.39
C GLU A 103 0.53 -8.40 18.09
N ILE A 104 1.76 -7.90 18.07
CA ILE A 104 2.96 -8.72 17.92
C ILE A 104 3.90 -8.51 19.11
N LYS A 105 4.57 -9.58 19.53
CA LYS A 105 5.64 -9.53 20.52
C LYS A 105 6.94 -9.93 19.86
N THR A 106 7.95 -9.11 20.04
CA THR A 106 9.29 -9.35 19.50
C THR A 106 10.35 -8.72 20.39
N ASN A 107 11.57 -9.22 20.32
CA ASN A 107 12.74 -8.62 20.97
C ASN A 107 13.49 -7.64 20.05
N LEU A 108 12.91 -7.32 18.90
CA LEU A 108 13.48 -6.38 17.92
C LEU A 108 12.83 -5.00 18.06
N SER A 109 13.62 -3.95 17.94
CA SER A 109 13.12 -2.59 17.69
C SER A 109 12.66 -2.42 16.24
N LEU A 110 11.88 -1.38 15.94
CA LEU A 110 11.47 -1.07 14.56
C LEU A 110 12.68 -0.85 13.63
N LYS A 111 13.77 -0.26 14.13
CA LYS A 111 15.04 -0.10 13.38
C LYS A 111 15.68 -1.44 13.04
N GLU A 112 15.71 -2.37 14.00
CA GLU A 112 16.24 -3.72 13.77
C GLU A 112 15.37 -4.48 12.77
N ILE A 113 14.04 -4.36 12.87
CA ILE A 113 13.10 -4.95 11.90
C ILE A 113 13.33 -4.35 10.50
N TYR A 114 13.48 -3.01 10.39
CA TYR A 114 13.83 -2.37 9.12
C TYR A 114 15.12 -2.96 8.55
N LYS A 115 16.14 -3.14 9.36
CA LYS A 115 17.45 -3.62 8.92
C LYS A 115 17.44 -5.03 8.36
N ILE A 116 16.74 -5.96 9.02
CA ILE A 116 16.72 -7.38 8.63
C ILE A 116 15.74 -7.70 7.52
N SER A 117 14.84 -6.76 7.18
CA SER A 117 13.84 -6.95 6.13
C SER A 117 14.35 -6.44 4.79
N ASP A 118 13.77 -6.96 3.70
CA ASP A 118 13.94 -6.42 2.36
C ASP A 118 12.60 -6.31 1.63
N ALA A 119 12.43 -5.24 0.85
CA ALA A 119 11.25 -4.99 0.04
C ALA A 119 11.56 -3.97 -1.07
N LYS A 120 10.68 -3.86 -2.06
CA LYS A 120 10.77 -2.85 -3.12
C LYS A 120 10.77 -1.44 -2.52
N TYR A 121 9.83 -1.19 -1.61
CA TYR A 121 9.71 0.05 -0.84
C TYR A 121 9.77 -0.27 0.65
N LYS A 122 10.62 0.44 1.36
CA LYS A 122 10.81 0.22 2.79
C LYS A 122 11.08 1.55 3.49
N VAL A 123 10.33 1.84 4.55
CA VAL A 123 10.53 3.04 5.37
C VAL A 123 10.43 2.69 6.85
N TYR A 124 11.33 3.23 7.65
CA TYR A 124 11.24 3.37 9.10
C TYR A 124 11.02 4.84 9.42
N PHE A 125 10.16 5.15 10.35
CA PHE A 125 9.88 6.53 10.75
C PHE A 125 9.74 6.69 12.27
N ASP A 126 10.67 7.46 12.87
CA ASP A 126 10.61 8.10 14.20
C ASP A 126 10.15 7.17 15.34
N ASP A 127 10.60 5.92 15.36
CA ASP A 127 10.15 4.86 16.27
C ASP A 127 8.61 4.69 16.38
N GLN A 128 7.88 5.21 15.38
CA GLN A 128 6.43 5.11 15.29
C GLN A 128 6.00 3.92 14.46
N PHE A 129 6.62 3.73 13.29
CA PHE A 129 6.28 2.61 12.40
C PHE A 129 7.42 2.22 11.44
N VAL A 130 7.24 1.04 10.88
CA VAL A 130 8.04 0.51 9.75
C VAL A 130 7.11 -0.21 8.79
N PHE A 131 7.37 -0.11 7.47
CA PHE A 131 6.61 -0.86 6.49
C PHE A 131 7.49 -1.43 5.36
N PHE A 132 6.94 -2.43 4.64
CA PHE A 132 7.64 -3.21 3.62
C PHE A 132 6.72 -3.43 2.41
N SER A 133 6.59 -2.44 1.54
CA SER A 133 5.62 -2.53 0.47
C SER A 133 6.20 -3.10 -0.83
N PRO A 134 5.53 -4.05 -1.47
CA PRO A 134 5.82 -4.44 -2.85
C PRO A 134 5.03 -3.60 -3.86
N GLU A 135 4.03 -2.83 -3.42
CA GLU A 135 3.00 -2.22 -4.27
C GLU A 135 3.32 -0.76 -4.60
N THR A 136 3.56 -0.49 -5.88
CA THR A 136 3.63 0.86 -6.41
C THR A 136 2.24 1.50 -6.41
N PHE A 137 2.13 2.73 -5.90
CA PHE A 137 0.91 3.51 -6.02
C PHE A 137 0.83 4.13 -7.42
N VAL A 138 1.66 5.13 -7.70
CA VAL A 138 1.86 5.69 -9.03
C VAL A 138 3.32 6.07 -9.23
N GLU A 139 3.78 5.96 -10.48
CA GLU A 139 5.02 6.54 -10.96
C GLU A 139 4.71 7.66 -11.95
N ILE A 140 5.48 8.74 -11.93
CA ILE A 140 5.40 9.81 -12.95
C ILE A 140 6.80 9.96 -13.55
N LYS A 141 6.89 9.80 -14.87
CA LYS A 141 8.13 9.93 -15.64
C LYS A 141 7.82 10.67 -16.93
N GLU A 142 8.54 11.75 -17.21
CA GLU A 142 8.40 12.52 -18.49
C GLU A 142 6.94 12.91 -18.80
N ASN A 143 6.19 13.42 -17.81
CA ASN A 143 4.77 13.78 -17.91
C ASN A 143 3.82 12.60 -18.21
N LYS A 144 4.25 11.37 -18.08
CA LYS A 144 3.40 10.18 -18.09
C LYS A 144 3.22 9.65 -16.68
N ILE A 145 2.00 9.25 -16.35
CA ILE A 145 1.66 8.59 -15.09
C ILE A 145 1.42 7.11 -15.34
N PHE A 146 1.93 6.26 -14.43
CA PHE A 146 1.81 4.82 -14.50
C PHE A 146 1.26 4.29 -13.19
N THR A 147 0.51 3.19 -13.26
CA THR A 147 0.13 2.38 -12.08
C THR A 147 0.16 0.90 -12.45
N TYR A 148 0.38 0.06 -11.43
CA TYR A 148 0.63 -1.37 -11.61
C TYR A 148 -0.28 -2.19 -10.69
N PRO A 149 -1.59 -2.32 -11.01
CA PRO A 149 -2.49 -3.15 -10.23
C PRO A 149 -1.96 -4.58 -10.15
N MET A 150 -1.85 -5.08 -8.91
CA MET A 150 -1.39 -6.45 -8.64
C MET A 150 -2.47 -7.18 -7.86
N LYS A 151 -2.94 -8.31 -8.40
CA LYS A 151 -3.89 -9.21 -7.75
C LYS A 151 -3.55 -10.65 -8.10
N GLY A 152 -3.78 -11.54 -7.13
CA GLY A 152 -3.47 -12.95 -7.29
C GLY A 152 -1.99 -13.26 -7.15
N THR A 153 -1.70 -14.20 -6.29
CA THR A 153 -0.37 -14.79 -6.14
C THR A 153 -0.50 -16.30 -6.04
N ILE A 154 0.48 -17.02 -6.58
CA ILE A 154 0.55 -18.46 -6.48
C ILE A 154 1.98 -18.90 -6.16
N ASP A 155 2.12 -19.98 -5.41
CA ASP A 155 3.42 -20.59 -5.15
C ASP A 155 4.05 -21.04 -6.47
N ALA A 156 5.29 -20.63 -6.72
CA ALA A 156 6.00 -20.94 -7.97
C ALA A 156 6.34 -22.43 -8.13
N SER A 157 6.27 -23.21 -7.04
CA SER A 157 6.48 -24.67 -7.06
C SER A 157 5.26 -25.46 -7.55
N VAL A 158 4.09 -24.81 -7.65
CA VAL A 158 2.88 -25.46 -8.18
C VAL A 158 3.08 -25.78 -9.67
N GLU A 159 2.72 -26.98 -10.06
CA GLU A 159 2.78 -27.38 -11.47
C GLU A 159 1.87 -26.47 -12.33
N ASN A 160 2.39 -25.94 -13.44
CA ASN A 160 1.70 -24.98 -14.30
C ASN A 160 1.18 -23.72 -13.56
N ALA A 161 1.84 -23.29 -12.48
CA ALA A 161 1.43 -22.18 -11.62
C ALA A 161 0.96 -20.94 -12.39
N VAL A 162 1.66 -20.54 -13.44
CA VAL A 162 1.31 -19.36 -14.25
C VAL A 162 -0.05 -19.54 -14.94
N ASN A 163 -0.34 -20.71 -15.51
CA ASN A 163 -1.63 -20.96 -16.16
C ASN A 163 -2.75 -21.06 -15.12
N VAL A 164 -2.49 -21.75 -14.01
CA VAL A 164 -3.45 -21.86 -12.90
C VAL A 164 -3.84 -20.45 -12.41
N LEU A 165 -2.86 -19.56 -12.19
CA LEU A 165 -3.11 -18.19 -11.75
C LEU A 165 -3.90 -17.39 -12.80
N LYS A 166 -3.56 -17.51 -14.07
CA LYS A 166 -4.24 -16.79 -15.16
C LYS A 166 -5.66 -17.27 -15.44
N GLU A 167 -5.99 -18.50 -15.07
CA GLU A 167 -7.30 -19.10 -15.31
C GLU A 167 -8.21 -19.09 -14.07
N ASP A 168 -7.69 -18.67 -12.91
CA ASP A 168 -8.46 -18.54 -11.70
C ASP A 168 -9.54 -17.45 -11.83
N LYS A 169 -10.80 -17.88 -11.83
CA LYS A 169 -11.95 -17.00 -12.09
C LYS A 169 -12.13 -15.93 -11.00
N LYS A 170 -11.82 -16.27 -9.74
CA LYS A 170 -11.93 -15.31 -8.62
C LYS A 170 -10.87 -14.23 -8.77
N GLU A 171 -9.61 -14.63 -8.90
CA GLU A 171 -8.48 -13.72 -9.05
C GLU A 171 -8.64 -12.83 -10.29
N LEU A 172 -9.11 -13.38 -11.39
CA LEU A 172 -9.43 -12.65 -12.61
C LEU A 172 -10.51 -11.59 -12.39
N ALA A 173 -11.61 -11.93 -11.75
CA ALA A 173 -12.71 -11.00 -11.50
C ALA A 173 -12.25 -9.83 -10.60
N GLU A 174 -11.45 -10.12 -9.58
CA GLU A 174 -10.85 -9.10 -8.73
C GLU A 174 -9.87 -8.24 -9.52
N HIS A 175 -9.04 -8.85 -10.36
CA HIS A 175 -8.05 -8.13 -11.17
C HIS A 175 -8.71 -7.19 -12.18
N TYR A 176 -9.74 -7.64 -12.90
CA TYR A 176 -10.54 -6.78 -13.80
C TYR A 176 -11.13 -5.58 -13.05
N THR A 177 -11.70 -5.82 -11.87
CA THR A 177 -12.30 -4.75 -11.06
C THR A 177 -11.27 -3.69 -10.68
N VAL A 178 -10.08 -4.11 -10.23
CA VAL A 178 -9.02 -3.18 -9.83
C VAL A 178 -8.40 -2.47 -11.03
N VAL A 179 -8.20 -3.16 -12.15
CA VAL A 179 -7.71 -2.55 -13.40
C VAL A 179 -8.66 -1.44 -13.87
N ASP A 180 -9.97 -1.70 -13.89
CA ASP A 180 -10.95 -0.70 -14.30
C ASP A 180 -11.03 0.49 -13.34
N LEU A 181 -10.99 0.22 -12.03
CA LEU A 181 -10.93 1.25 -11.00
C LEU A 181 -9.71 2.17 -11.19
N LEU A 182 -8.51 1.61 -11.37
CA LEU A 182 -7.30 2.40 -11.52
C LEU A 182 -7.21 3.13 -12.86
N ARG A 183 -7.80 2.57 -13.94
CA ARG A 183 -7.96 3.31 -15.20
C ARG A 183 -8.85 4.54 -15.00
N ASN A 184 -9.96 4.38 -14.27
CA ASN A 184 -10.84 5.50 -13.95
C ASN A 184 -10.12 6.54 -13.06
N ASP A 185 -9.35 6.12 -12.05
CA ASP A 185 -8.56 7.01 -11.21
C ASP A 185 -7.57 7.82 -12.07
N LEU A 186 -6.76 7.17 -12.91
CA LEU A 186 -5.82 7.87 -13.78
C LEU A 186 -6.52 8.86 -14.72
N SER A 187 -7.72 8.55 -15.21
CA SER A 187 -8.49 9.43 -16.10
C SER A 187 -8.87 10.78 -15.47
N MET A 188 -8.86 10.87 -14.14
CA MET A 188 -9.07 12.15 -13.44
C MET A 188 -7.92 13.13 -13.69
N VAL A 189 -6.69 12.64 -13.83
CA VAL A 189 -5.47 13.46 -13.92
C VAL A 189 -4.71 13.32 -15.24
N ALA A 190 -5.09 12.37 -16.09
CA ALA A 190 -4.41 12.06 -17.35
C ALA A 190 -5.39 11.90 -18.52
N ASN A 191 -4.88 12.15 -19.74
CA ASN A 191 -5.49 11.82 -21.01
C ASN A 191 -4.90 10.52 -21.58
N ASN A 192 -5.52 9.96 -22.61
CA ASN A 192 -5.02 8.79 -23.33
C ASN A 192 -4.70 7.62 -22.40
N VAL A 193 -5.55 7.40 -21.36
CA VAL A 193 -5.35 6.32 -20.41
C VAL A 193 -5.55 4.97 -21.08
N GLN A 194 -4.52 4.14 -21.05
CA GLN A 194 -4.51 2.83 -21.72
C GLN A 194 -3.91 1.74 -20.85
N LEU A 195 -4.39 0.52 -21.06
CA LEU A 195 -3.84 -0.70 -20.50
C LEU A 195 -2.71 -1.17 -21.42
N GLU A 196 -1.45 -0.95 -21.00
CA GLU A 196 -0.28 -1.32 -21.81
C GLU A 196 0.00 -2.82 -21.77
N GLU A 197 -0.10 -3.41 -20.59
CA GLU A 197 0.10 -4.84 -20.37
C GLU A 197 -1.00 -5.38 -19.47
N PHE A 198 -1.63 -6.47 -19.89
CA PHE A 198 -2.65 -7.17 -19.09
C PHE A 198 -2.14 -8.54 -18.68
N GLN A 199 -2.38 -8.95 -17.42
CA GLN A 199 -1.96 -10.24 -16.88
C GLN A 199 -0.45 -10.52 -17.03
N ARG A 200 0.38 -9.50 -16.78
CA ARG A 200 1.82 -9.69 -16.65
C ARG A 200 2.09 -10.55 -15.42
N ILE A 201 3.00 -11.49 -15.54
CA ILE A 201 3.43 -12.33 -14.42
C ILE A 201 4.77 -11.83 -13.91
N ASP A 202 4.78 -11.43 -12.65
CA ASP A 202 5.97 -11.02 -11.93
C ASP A 202 6.44 -12.17 -11.04
N PHE A 203 7.72 -12.53 -11.12
CA PHE A 203 8.32 -13.51 -10.22
C PHE A 203 8.83 -12.81 -8.97
N ILE A 204 8.34 -13.24 -7.81
CA ILE A 204 8.70 -12.68 -6.51
C ILE A 204 9.49 -13.73 -5.73
N LYS A 205 10.79 -13.49 -5.59
CA LYS A 205 11.64 -14.33 -4.76
C LYS A 205 11.43 -14.03 -3.28
N THR A 206 11.17 -15.05 -2.48
CA THR A 206 11.08 -14.92 -1.01
C THR A 206 11.85 -16.04 -0.31
N ARG A 207 12.11 -15.90 1.00
CA ARG A 207 12.80 -16.92 1.79
C ARG A 207 11.99 -18.20 2.00
N GLN A 208 10.68 -18.05 2.14
CA GLN A 208 9.83 -19.21 2.47
C GLN A 208 9.46 -20.00 1.21
N ARG A 209 9.09 -19.29 0.15
CA ARG A 209 8.68 -19.86 -1.13
C ARG A 209 8.65 -18.78 -2.20
N ASP A 210 9.10 -19.08 -3.37
CA ASP A 210 9.00 -18.17 -4.52
C ASP A 210 7.54 -18.11 -4.98
N LEU A 211 7.12 -16.93 -5.45
CA LEU A 211 5.75 -16.66 -5.87
C LEU A 211 5.71 -16.11 -7.28
N TYR A 212 4.67 -16.46 -8.03
CA TYR A 212 4.22 -15.67 -9.17
C TYR A 212 3.07 -14.75 -8.75
N ALA A 213 3.14 -13.50 -9.18
CA ALA A 213 2.07 -12.52 -8.97
C ALA A 213 1.55 -12.04 -10.33
N MET A 214 0.24 -11.92 -10.46
CA MET A 214 -0.39 -11.35 -11.63
C MET A 214 -0.51 -9.85 -11.47
N SER A 215 0.03 -9.09 -12.43
CA SER A 215 -0.06 -7.62 -12.47
C SER A 215 -0.50 -7.13 -13.85
N SER A 216 -0.84 -5.86 -13.93
CA SER A 216 -1.07 -5.17 -15.20
C SER A 216 -0.33 -3.83 -15.18
N LYS A 217 -0.13 -3.23 -16.34
CA LYS A 217 0.47 -1.90 -16.46
C LYS A 217 -0.51 -0.96 -17.15
N ILE A 218 -0.85 0.13 -16.47
CA ILE A 218 -1.73 1.18 -16.98
C ILE A 218 -0.92 2.46 -17.05
N SER A 219 -1.06 3.21 -18.14
CA SER A 219 -0.42 4.51 -18.31
C SER A 219 -1.40 5.58 -18.81
N GLY A 220 -1.00 6.84 -18.66
CA GLY A 220 -1.70 7.98 -19.22
C GLY A 220 -0.75 9.17 -19.34
N GLU A 221 -1.10 10.14 -20.18
CA GLU A 221 -0.39 11.40 -20.32
C GLU A 221 -1.00 12.44 -19.39
N LEU A 222 -0.20 13.03 -18.49
CA LEU A 222 -0.71 14.03 -17.54
C LEU A 222 -1.35 15.20 -18.30
N LYS A 223 -2.55 15.59 -17.85
CA LYS A 223 -3.20 16.79 -18.35
C LYS A 223 -2.35 18.03 -18.04
N PRO A 224 -2.38 19.08 -18.87
CA PRO A 224 -1.52 20.25 -18.67
C PRO A 224 -1.57 20.86 -17.28
N GLU A 225 -2.75 20.91 -16.65
CA GLU A 225 -2.96 21.44 -15.31
C GLU A 225 -2.33 20.62 -14.18
N PHE A 226 -1.98 19.36 -14.46
CA PHE A 226 -1.35 18.46 -13.47
C PHE A 226 0.17 18.31 -13.68
N GLN A 227 0.70 18.79 -14.79
CA GLN A 227 2.15 18.79 -15.00
C GLN A 227 2.80 19.67 -13.93
N GLN A 228 3.77 19.14 -13.21
CA GLN A 228 4.46 19.80 -12.08
C GLN A 228 3.59 20.08 -10.83
N ASN A 229 2.35 19.60 -10.76
CA ASN A 229 1.45 19.77 -9.62
C ASN A 229 1.22 18.42 -8.89
N ILE A 230 2.27 17.89 -8.27
CA ILE A 230 2.24 16.56 -7.61
C ILE A 230 1.18 16.52 -6.49
N GLY A 231 1.02 17.59 -5.73
CA GLY A 231 0.01 17.67 -4.67
C GLY A 231 -1.41 17.50 -5.20
N ASP A 232 -1.76 18.17 -6.29
CA ASP A 232 -3.10 18.08 -6.91
C ASP A 232 -3.36 16.68 -7.49
N ILE A 233 -2.33 16.05 -8.08
CA ILE A 233 -2.43 14.65 -8.54
C ILE A 233 -2.76 13.75 -7.37
N LEU A 234 -1.98 13.80 -6.28
CA LEU A 234 -2.18 12.97 -5.11
C LEU A 234 -3.56 13.22 -4.47
N GLN A 235 -3.97 14.48 -4.33
CA GLN A 235 -5.27 14.84 -3.79
C GLN A 235 -6.44 14.26 -4.59
N LYS A 236 -6.33 14.20 -5.93
CA LYS A 236 -7.36 13.61 -6.81
C LYS A 236 -7.41 12.09 -6.73
N LEU A 237 -6.27 11.44 -6.56
CA LEU A 237 -6.17 9.97 -6.58
C LEU A 237 -6.47 9.33 -5.21
N LEU A 238 -6.36 10.07 -4.11
CA LEU A 238 -6.58 9.55 -2.76
C LEU A 238 -8.06 9.45 -2.37
N PRO A 239 -8.41 8.48 -1.49
CA PRO A 239 -7.56 7.36 -1.07
C PRO A 239 -7.26 6.39 -2.21
N ALA A 240 -6.15 5.65 -2.11
CA ALA A 240 -5.73 4.73 -3.17
C ALA A 240 -6.77 3.63 -3.42
N GLY A 241 -7.21 3.50 -4.69
CA GLY A 241 -8.31 2.59 -5.05
C GLY A 241 -7.98 1.11 -4.80
N SER A 242 -6.73 0.71 -5.03
CA SER A 242 -6.28 -0.69 -4.88
C SER A 242 -6.43 -1.25 -3.46
N ILE A 243 -6.35 -0.37 -2.45
CA ILE A 243 -6.45 -0.72 -1.02
C ILE A 243 -7.71 -0.18 -0.32
N LEU A 244 -8.62 0.37 -1.06
CA LEU A 244 -9.92 0.79 -0.54
C LEU A 244 -11.03 -0.06 -1.16
N GLY A 245 -11.19 -0.02 -2.47
CA GLY A 245 -12.24 -0.67 -3.24
C GLY A 245 -13.08 0.31 -4.07
N ALA A 246 -14.21 -0.16 -4.56
CA ALA A 246 -15.05 0.59 -5.50
C ALA A 246 -16.55 0.42 -5.22
N PRO A 247 -17.35 1.52 -5.33
CA PRO A 247 -16.99 2.94 -5.50
C PRO A 247 -16.32 3.53 -4.25
N LYS A 248 -15.30 4.38 -4.41
CA LYS A 248 -14.43 4.82 -3.31
C LYS A 248 -15.18 5.41 -2.11
N MET A 249 -16.04 6.40 -2.33
CA MET A 249 -16.70 7.11 -1.22
C MET A 249 -17.58 6.17 -0.39
N LYS A 250 -18.40 5.34 -1.06
CA LYS A 250 -19.27 4.40 -0.35
C LYS A 250 -18.49 3.28 0.34
N THR A 251 -17.43 2.80 -0.31
CA THR A 251 -16.56 1.80 0.30
C THR A 251 -15.82 2.34 1.51
N LEU A 252 -15.41 3.62 1.50
CA LEU A 252 -14.80 4.27 2.66
C LEU A 252 -15.75 4.27 3.87
N GLU A 253 -17.02 4.63 3.70
CA GLU A 253 -18.02 4.56 4.78
C GLU A 253 -18.12 3.13 5.35
N ILE A 254 -18.17 2.13 4.45
CA ILE A 254 -18.31 0.72 4.84
C ILE A 254 -17.09 0.23 5.65
N VAL A 255 -15.88 0.52 5.22
CA VAL A 255 -14.68 0.07 5.95
C VAL A 255 -14.52 0.78 7.28
N LEU A 256 -14.87 2.07 7.36
CA LEU A 256 -14.85 2.81 8.62
C LEU A 256 -15.89 2.31 9.63
N GLU A 257 -17.03 1.78 9.16
CA GLU A 257 -18.03 1.12 10.01
C GLU A 257 -17.58 -0.28 10.45
N ALA A 258 -16.91 -1.02 9.56
CA ALA A 258 -16.53 -2.40 9.79
C ALA A 258 -15.27 -2.56 10.65
N GLU A 259 -14.34 -1.63 10.57
CA GLU A 259 -13.05 -1.68 11.26
C GLU A 259 -13.15 -1.05 12.66
N ASN A 260 -12.62 -1.74 13.66
CA ASN A 260 -12.67 -1.31 15.07
C ASN A 260 -11.40 -0.56 15.50
N TYR A 261 -10.58 -0.08 14.56
CA TYR A 261 -9.35 0.67 14.78
C TYR A 261 -9.14 1.73 13.70
N GLN A 262 -8.17 2.62 13.90
CA GLN A 262 -7.80 3.61 12.90
C GLN A 262 -6.60 3.13 12.09
N ARG A 263 -6.71 3.18 10.76
CA ARG A 263 -5.62 2.78 9.88
C ARG A 263 -4.37 3.66 10.04
N GLY A 264 -4.56 4.97 10.30
CA GLY A 264 -3.46 5.92 10.36
C GLY A 264 -2.68 5.97 9.05
N PHE A 265 -1.37 5.80 9.10
CA PHE A 265 -0.51 5.73 7.90
C PHE A 265 -0.60 4.38 7.16
N TYR A 266 -1.07 3.32 7.80
CA TYR A 266 -1.33 2.06 7.10
C TYR A 266 -2.36 2.26 5.99
N THR A 267 -2.07 1.71 4.80
CA THR A 267 -2.86 1.92 3.57
C THR A 267 -2.92 3.38 3.08
N GLY A 268 -2.15 4.27 3.66
CA GLY A 268 -1.84 5.55 3.06
C GLY A 268 -0.79 5.41 1.95
N VAL A 269 -0.28 6.52 1.46
CA VAL A 269 0.72 6.56 0.38
C VAL A 269 1.98 7.29 0.81
N CYS A 270 3.10 6.88 0.27
CA CYS A 270 4.39 7.51 0.51
C CYS A 270 5.16 7.57 -0.81
N GLY A 271 6.02 8.58 -0.97
CA GLY A 271 6.74 8.74 -2.22
C GLY A 271 7.96 9.64 -2.13
N TRP A 272 8.78 9.53 -3.16
CA TRP A 272 9.93 10.35 -3.43
C TRP A 272 9.78 11.09 -4.77
N PHE A 273 9.89 12.39 -4.74
CA PHE A 273 10.00 13.24 -5.92
C PHE A 273 11.47 13.68 -6.07
N ASP A 274 12.08 13.34 -7.19
CA ASP A 274 13.52 13.54 -7.44
C ASP A 274 13.86 14.87 -8.11
N SER A 275 12.93 15.79 -8.21
CA SER A 275 12.89 17.05 -8.98
C SER A 275 12.24 16.96 -10.36
N ARG A 276 12.04 15.77 -10.91
CA ARG A 276 11.42 15.54 -12.23
C ARG A 276 10.41 14.42 -12.23
N ASN A 277 10.75 13.34 -11.53
CA ASN A 277 9.98 12.10 -11.50
C ASN A 277 9.42 11.85 -10.12
N LEU A 278 8.31 11.16 -10.06
CA LEU A 278 7.71 10.67 -8.83
C LEU A 278 7.74 9.14 -8.83
N ASP A 279 8.25 8.56 -7.75
CA ASP A 279 8.02 7.15 -7.41
C ASP A 279 7.27 7.09 -6.08
N SER A 280 6.17 6.33 -6.02
CA SER A 280 5.35 6.25 -4.83
C SER A 280 4.77 4.85 -4.61
N CYS A 281 4.49 4.54 -3.35
CA CYS A 281 3.96 3.25 -2.94
C CYS A 281 2.78 3.39 -1.99
N VAL A 282 1.98 2.32 -1.92
CA VAL A 282 0.99 2.14 -0.86
C VAL A 282 1.67 1.59 0.39
N MET A 283 1.42 2.16 1.56
CA MET A 283 2.03 1.73 2.82
C MET A 283 1.33 0.49 3.38
N ILE A 284 1.79 -0.68 2.97
CA ILE A 284 1.29 -1.99 3.43
C ILE A 284 2.43 -2.83 4.02
N ARG A 285 2.11 -4.00 4.60
CA ARG A 285 3.05 -4.77 5.42
C ARG A 285 3.62 -3.89 6.53
N PHE A 286 2.72 -3.37 7.34
CA PHE A 286 2.94 -2.23 8.21
C PHE A 286 2.95 -2.66 9.68
N ILE A 287 3.97 -2.22 10.40
CA ILE A 287 4.10 -2.41 11.85
C ILE A 287 4.13 -1.03 12.49
N GLU A 288 3.20 -0.78 13.39
CA GLU A 288 3.09 0.43 14.18
C GLU A 288 3.36 0.17 15.65
N LYS A 289 3.98 1.14 16.31
CA LYS A 289 4.19 1.12 17.74
C LYS A 289 3.18 2.05 18.41
N GLU A 290 2.33 1.50 19.26
CA GLU A 290 1.38 2.23 20.08
C GLU A 290 1.52 1.82 21.55
N ASN A 291 1.70 2.77 22.45
CA ASN A 291 1.78 2.51 23.90
C ASN A 291 2.75 1.35 24.26
N GLU A 292 3.96 1.38 23.70
CA GLU A 292 5.01 0.35 23.88
C GLU A 292 4.66 -1.05 23.34
N LYS A 293 3.57 -1.21 22.62
CA LYS A 293 3.19 -2.43 21.90
C LYS A 293 3.36 -2.25 20.39
N PHE A 294 3.64 -3.36 19.73
CA PHE A 294 3.68 -3.40 18.28
C PHE A 294 2.43 -4.03 17.70
N TYR A 295 1.91 -3.41 16.64
CA TYR A 295 0.75 -3.90 15.90
C TYR A 295 1.10 -4.08 14.43
N PHE A 296 0.94 -5.28 13.93
CA PHE A 296 0.99 -5.56 12.50
C PHE A 296 -0.39 -5.32 11.90
N LYS A 297 -0.47 -4.50 10.86
CA LYS A 297 -1.74 -4.21 10.17
C LYS A 297 -1.80 -5.01 8.87
N SER A 298 -2.88 -5.78 8.69
CA SER A 298 -3.09 -6.64 7.52
C SER A 298 -4.56 -6.71 7.14
N GLY A 299 -4.86 -7.16 5.92
CA GLY A 299 -6.22 -7.30 5.43
C GLY A 299 -6.27 -7.82 4.00
N GLY A 300 -7.46 -7.92 3.45
CA GLY A 300 -7.70 -8.43 2.11
C GLY A 300 -8.89 -7.78 1.41
N GLY A 301 -8.97 -7.97 0.11
CA GLY A 301 -10.09 -7.54 -0.71
C GLY A 301 -11.28 -8.48 -0.52
N ILE A 302 -12.37 -7.96 0.01
CA ILE A 302 -13.62 -8.72 0.17
C ILE A 302 -14.54 -8.43 -1.01
N THR A 303 -15.03 -9.49 -1.64
CA THR A 303 -16.04 -9.46 -2.69
C THR A 303 -17.33 -10.14 -2.23
N HIS A 304 -18.39 -10.08 -3.01
CA HIS A 304 -19.63 -10.78 -2.69
C HIS A 304 -19.46 -12.32 -2.65
N MET A 305 -18.41 -12.87 -3.27
CA MET A 305 -18.08 -14.30 -3.29
C MET A 305 -17.19 -14.74 -2.14
N SER A 306 -16.57 -13.80 -1.41
CA SER A 306 -15.63 -14.10 -0.34
C SER A 306 -16.27 -14.90 0.79
N GLN A 307 -15.51 -15.89 1.29
CA GLN A 307 -15.92 -16.73 2.43
C GLN A 307 -15.15 -16.32 3.68
N LEU A 308 -15.84 -16.26 4.82
CA LEU A 308 -15.27 -15.84 6.09
C LEU A 308 -13.97 -16.59 6.47
N GLU A 309 -13.96 -17.91 6.30
CA GLU A 309 -12.82 -18.75 6.70
C GLU A 309 -11.57 -18.43 5.87
N ASP A 310 -11.76 -18.32 4.54
CA ASP A 310 -10.67 -18.07 3.60
C ASP A 310 -10.05 -16.69 3.84
N GLU A 311 -10.89 -15.66 3.99
CA GLU A 311 -10.45 -14.29 4.21
C GLU A 311 -9.77 -14.09 5.58
N TYR A 312 -10.30 -14.76 6.63
CA TYR A 312 -9.67 -14.74 7.94
C TYR A 312 -8.29 -15.42 7.91
N GLN A 313 -8.16 -16.53 7.19
CA GLN A 313 -6.88 -17.20 7.02
C GLN A 313 -5.91 -16.37 6.16
N GLU A 314 -6.39 -15.72 5.11
CA GLU A 314 -5.59 -14.82 4.27
C GLU A 314 -5.05 -13.66 5.09
N MET A 315 -5.88 -13.02 5.91
CA MET A 315 -5.47 -11.94 6.82
C MET A 315 -4.32 -12.40 7.73
N LYS A 316 -4.42 -13.58 8.35
CA LYS A 316 -3.37 -14.16 9.21
C LYS A 316 -2.09 -14.46 8.41
N ASN A 317 -2.20 -15.03 7.23
CA ASN A 317 -1.06 -15.38 6.38
C ASN A 317 -0.26 -14.15 5.91
N LYS A 318 -0.87 -12.96 5.94
CA LYS A 318 -0.21 -11.69 5.60
C LYS A 318 0.60 -11.08 6.75
N ILE A 319 0.53 -11.68 7.97
CA ILE A 319 1.28 -11.20 9.14
C ILE A 319 2.70 -11.77 9.07
N TYR A 320 3.56 -11.17 8.28
CA TYR A 320 4.97 -11.56 8.22
C TYR A 320 5.88 -10.38 7.86
N VAL A 321 7.10 -10.42 8.35
CA VAL A 321 8.18 -9.52 7.94
C VAL A 321 8.98 -10.21 6.84
N PRO A 322 9.24 -9.55 5.70
CA PRO A 322 10.08 -10.11 4.64
C PRO A 322 11.56 -10.09 5.07
N ILE A 323 11.96 -11.07 5.88
CA ILE A 323 13.35 -11.27 6.32
C ILE A 323 14.05 -12.14 5.27
N TYR A 324 15.24 -11.73 4.82
CA TYR A 324 16.08 -12.44 3.87
C TYR A 324 17.35 -12.98 4.50
#